data_85b72bacfa108267c3d25186370977cf
#
_entry.id   85b72bacfa108267c3d25186370977cf
#
_cell.length_a   1.000
_cell.length_b   1.000
_cell.length_c   1.000
_cell.angle_alpha   90.00
_cell.angle_beta   90.00
_cell.angle_gamma   90.00
#
_symmetry.space_group_name_H-M   'P 1'
#
loop_
_entity.id
_entity.type
_entity.pdbx_description
1 polymer ?
#
loop_
_entity_poly.entity_id
_entity_poly.type
_entity_poly.pdbx_seq_one_letter_code
_entity_poly.pdbx_strand_id
1 'polypeptide(L)'
;MRVGLIVDSACDLPYEFSRKHDLFILPVTAVIDGQTYIDEHDPVRTQEFYQSGLLQKGHHAETQAFTEDQIHDLFMEKIVTQFDVAICETVTRSRSLIFENATKAMNSVLANYEKARAAAGRDGKFSMRVIDSKQIFAGQGLLAAHTLKLIGQKLPKNALRHEVEAFTDKIYTCVIPRDLHYIRERARRRGDKSISAVVAFLGKALNITPVIFGQGAEGQPVAKTRNFDVAVEKVMNYAAARVDAGLLTPYVSLSCGLTWTEIE
;
A
#
# COMPACT_ATOMS: atom_id res chain seq x y z
N MET A 1 18.55 -18.41 -7.07
CA MET A 1 17.32 -17.66 -7.47
C MET A 1 17.25 -16.41 -6.63
N ARG A 2 17.39 -15.24 -7.24
CA ARG A 2 17.27 -13.94 -6.57
C ARG A 2 15.82 -13.45 -6.73
N VAL A 3 15.14 -13.23 -5.61
CA VAL A 3 13.73 -12.79 -5.58
C VAL A 3 13.68 -11.31 -5.21
N GLY A 4 13.01 -10.51 -6.02
CA GLY A 4 12.74 -9.09 -5.75
C GLY A 4 11.32 -8.88 -5.26
N LEU A 5 11.14 -8.00 -4.27
CA LEU A 5 9.85 -7.51 -3.83
C LEU A 5 9.69 -6.05 -4.23
N ILE A 6 8.58 -5.79 -4.91
CA ILE A 6 8.15 -4.46 -5.35
C ILE A 6 6.88 -4.12 -4.57
N VAL A 7 6.80 -2.92 -4.03
CA VAL A 7 5.59 -2.36 -3.43
C VAL A 7 5.30 -1.00 -4.03
N ASP A 8 4.05 -0.59 -4.14
CA ASP A 8 3.79 0.80 -4.52
C ASP A 8 3.97 1.75 -3.32
N SER A 9 4.09 3.05 -3.59
CA SER A 9 4.39 4.04 -2.56
C SER A 9 3.24 4.31 -1.57
N ALA A 10 2.05 3.69 -1.78
CA ALA A 10 0.99 3.70 -0.78
C ALA A 10 1.22 2.68 0.35
N CYS A 11 2.29 1.89 0.26
CA CYS A 11 2.69 0.90 1.25
C CYS A 11 3.45 1.56 2.40
N ASP A 12 2.81 1.66 3.57
CA ASP A 12 3.45 2.26 4.74
C ASP A 12 4.44 1.30 5.38
N LEU A 13 5.71 1.54 5.12
CA LEU A 13 6.85 0.86 5.72
C LEU A 13 7.88 1.89 6.19
N PRO A 14 8.59 1.63 7.29
CA PRO A 14 9.73 2.47 7.67
C PRO A 14 10.77 2.51 6.54
N TYR A 15 11.28 3.71 6.24
CA TYR A 15 12.29 3.90 5.19
C TYR A 15 13.50 2.99 5.36
N GLU A 16 14.02 2.88 6.58
CA GLU A 16 15.16 2.01 6.89
C GLU A 16 14.84 0.51 6.67
N PHE A 17 13.58 0.12 6.89
CA PHE A 17 13.14 -1.25 6.61
C PHE A 17 13.16 -1.51 5.10
N SER A 18 12.61 -0.60 4.31
CA SER A 18 12.58 -0.72 2.84
C SER A 18 13.99 -0.77 2.25
N ARG A 19 14.90 0.08 2.73
CA ARG A 19 16.31 0.08 2.32
C ARG A 19 17.05 -1.20 2.73
N LYS A 20 16.89 -1.63 3.98
CA LYS A 20 17.55 -2.84 4.50
C LYS A 20 17.21 -4.09 3.69
N HIS A 21 16.00 -4.15 3.17
CA HIS A 21 15.48 -5.29 2.42
C HIS A 21 15.54 -5.12 0.90
N ASP A 22 16.14 -4.03 0.42
CA ASP A 22 16.30 -3.73 -1.01
C ASP A 22 14.95 -3.78 -1.76
N LEU A 23 13.91 -3.17 -1.14
CA LEU A 23 12.58 -3.08 -1.73
C LEU A 23 12.59 -2.09 -2.89
N PHE A 24 11.97 -2.47 -4.00
CA PHE A 24 11.71 -1.53 -5.07
C PHE A 24 10.37 -0.83 -4.83
N ILE A 25 10.40 0.49 -4.77
CA ILE A 25 9.17 1.31 -4.63
C ILE A 25 8.67 1.67 -6.02
N LEU A 26 7.46 1.25 -6.35
CA LEU A 26 6.74 1.67 -7.55
C LEU A 26 6.01 2.98 -7.21
N PRO A 27 6.41 4.11 -7.81
CA PRO A 27 5.89 5.39 -7.41
C PRO A 27 4.39 5.57 -7.70
N VAL A 28 3.73 6.36 -6.86
CA VAL A 28 2.40 6.92 -7.10
C VAL A 28 2.56 8.42 -7.22
N THR A 29 1.75 9.04 -8.04
CA THR A 29 1.77 10.47 -8.28
C THR A 29 0.65 11.16 -7.54
N ALA A 30 0.94 12.27 -6.86
CA ALA A 30 -0.05 13.22 -6.40
C ALA A 30 -0.10 14.42 -7.37
N VAL A 31 -1.30 14.80 -7.80
CA VAL A 31 -1.51 16.01 -8.58
C VAL A 31 -2.27 16.99 -7.70
N ILE A 32 -1.65 18.14 -7.41
CA ILE A 32 -2.22 19.17 -6.54
C ILE A 32 -2.20 20.49 -7.30
N ASP A 33 -3.39 21.07 -7.51
CA ASP A 33 -3.59 22.30 -8.28
C ASP A 33 -2.89 22.28 -9.66
N GLY A 34 -2.87 21.11 -10.30
CA GLY A 34 -2.26 20.88 -11.60
C GLY A 34 -0.75 20.63 -11.57
N GLN A 35 -0.11 20.67 -10.41
CA GLN A 35 1.29 20.30 -10.25
C GLN A 35 1.45 18.84 -9.85
N THR A 36 2.45 18.18 -10.42
CA THR A 36 2.71 16.74 -10.23
C THR A 36 3.82 16.52 -9.21
N TYR A 37 3.55 15.68 -8.22
CA TYR A 37 4.48 15.26 -7.19
C TYR A 37 4.59 13.73 -7.22
N ILE A 38 5.81 13.23 -7.40
CA ILE A 38 6.07 11.79 -7.45
C ILE A 38 6.49 11.35 -6.04
N ASP A 39 5.78 10.37 -5.51
CA ASP A 39 6.11 9.76 -4.22
C ASP A 39 7.02 8.55 -4.43
N GLU A 40 8.29 8.72 -4.07
CA GLU A 40 9.33 7.69 -4.12
C GLU A 40 9.72 7.17 -2.72
N HIS A 41 8.94 7.50 -1.68
CA HIS A 41 9.28 7.22 -0.28
C HIS A 41 10.60 7.85 0.19
N ASP A 42 11.02 8.93 -0.43
CA ASP A 42 12.17 9.69 0.07
C ASP A 42 11.77 10.49 1.32
N PRO A 43 12.38 10.27 2.49
CA PRO A 43 11.94 10.89 3.75
C PRO A 43 12.12 12.40 3.75
N VAL A 44 13.16 12.93 3.06
CA VAL A 44 13.39 14.38 3.00
C VAL A 44 12.32 15.04 2.14
N ARG A 45 12.08 14.52 0.93
CA ARG A 45 11.02 15.03 0.05
C ARG A 45 9.63 14.87 0.66
N THR A 46 9.37 13.79 1.37
CA THR A 46 8.12 13.58 2.09
C THR A 46 7.94 14.64 3.18
N GLN A 47 8.98 14.94 3.95
CA GLN A 47 8.92 15.97 4.97
C GLN A 47 8.71 17.37 4.37
N GLU A 48 9.43 17.71 3.30
CA GLU A 48 9.25 18.98 2.56
C GLU A 48 7.81 19.10 2.03
N PHE A 49 7.26 18.02 1.49
CA PHE A 49 5.89 17.99 1.01
C PHE A 49 4.88 18.26 2.15
N TYR A 50 5.04 17.63 3.32
CA TYR A 50 4.18 17.91 4.47
C TYR A 50 4.31 19.35 4.97
N GLN A 51 5.49 19.94 4.89
CA GLN A 51 5.75 21.33 5.31
C GLN A 51 5.26 22.37 4.31
N SER A 52 5.02 21.99 3.05
CA SER A 52 4.65 22.90 1.96
C SER A 52 3.28 23.58 2.12
N GLY A 53 2.43 23.08 3.03
CA GLY A 53 1.05 23.55 3.19
C GLY A 53 0.08 23.01 2.13
N LEU A 54 0.52 22.24 1.14
CA LEU A 54 -0.29 21.72 0.03
C LEU A 54 -1.37 20.72 0.47
N LEU A 55 -1.27 20.19 1.71
CA LEU A 55 -2.26 19.30 2.29
C LEU A 55 -3.39 20.04 3.02
N GLN A 56 -3.37 21.37 3.05
CA GLN A 56 -4.43 22.17 3.67
C GLN A 56 -5.71 22.15 2.83
N LYS A 57 -6.84 22.40 3.51
CA LYS A 57 -8.12 22.54 2.84
C LYS A 57 -8.09 23.74 1.87
N GLY A 58 -8.61 23.54 0.68
CA GLY A 58 -8.62 24.57 -0.37
C GLY A 58 -7.87 24.14 -1.63
N HIS A 59 -6.93 23.23 -1.52
CA HIS A 59 -6.22 22.67 -2.66
C HIS A 59 -7.01 21.53 -3.32
N HIS A 60 -6.92 21.47 -4.65
CA HIS A 60 -7.47 20.35 -5.41
C HIS A 60 -6.40 19.26 -5.54
N ALA A 61 -6.54 18.19 -4.76
CA ALA A 61 -5.59 17.09 -4.75
C ALA A 61 -6.22 15.79 -5.26
N GLU A 62 -5.49 15.06 -6.10
CA GLU A 62 -5.82 13.69 -6.52
C GLU A 62 -4.56 12.84 -6.63
N THR A 63 -4.72 11.52 -6.57
CA THR A 63 -3.63 10.58 -6.82
C THR A 63 -3.81 9.90 -8.16
N GLN A 64 -2.70 9.70 -8.88
CA GLN A 64 -2.66 9.00 -10.15
C GLN A 64 -1.67 7.85 -10.08
N ALA A 65 -2.09 6.69 -10.58
CA ALA A 65 -1.18 5.56 -10.77
C ALA A 65 -0.27 5.84 -11.98
N PHE A 66 0.96 5.34 -11.94
CA PHE A 66 1.78 5.27 -13.13
C PHE A 66 1.07 4.50 -14.24
N THR A 67 1.29 4.94 -15.48
CA THR A 67 0.74 4.27 -16.66
C THR A 67 1.39 2.90 -16.89
N GLU A 68 0.76 2.09 -17.72
CA GLU A 68 1.32 0.80 -18.16
C GLU A 68 2.75 0.96 -18.70
N ASP A 69 2.98 1.94 -19.58
CA ASP A 69 4.28 2.18 -20.21
C ASP A 69 5.35 2.61 -19.19
N GLN A 70 5.00 3.52 -18.27
CA GLN A 70 5.92 3.94 -17.22
C GLN A 70 6.33 2.77 -16.32
N ILE A 71 5.38 1.91 -15.97
CA ILE A 71 5.65 0.72 -15.14
C ILE A 71 6.46 -0.30 -15.93
N HIS A 72 6.13 -0.51 -17.20
CA HIS A 72 6.87 -1.41 -18.08
C HIS A 72 8.35 -1.02 -18.14
N ASP A 73 8.65 0.26 -18.38
CA ASP A 73 10.01 0.75 -18.50
C ASP A 73 10.79 0.57 -17.18
N LEU A 74 10.16 0.88 -16.05
CA LEU A 74 10.74 0.61 -14.73
C LEU A 74 11.02 -0.87 -14.50
N PHE A 75 10.10 -1.75 -14.88
CA PHE A 75 10.30 -3.19 -14.72
C PHE A 75 11.42 -3.72 -15.61
N MET A 76 11.48 -3.28 -16.85
CA MET A 76 12.55 -3.66 -17.78
C MET A 76 13.91 -3.18 -17.33
N GLU A 77 14.01 -1.93 -16.88
CA GLU A 77 15.28 -1.32 -16.48
C GLU A 77 15.77 -1.85 -15.14
N LYS A 78 14.91 -1.89 -14.12
CA LYS A 78 15.31 -2.09 -12.73
C LYS A 78 15.08 -3.51 -12.21
N ILE A 79 14.08 -4.23 -12.74
CA ILE A 79 13.64 -5.50 -12.15
C ILE A 79 14.16 -6.70 -12.95
N VAL A 80 13.92 -6.70 -14.25
CA VAL A 80 14.31 -7.80 -15.16
C VAL A 80 15.81 -8.08 -15.12
N THR A 81 16.61 -7.01 -15.02
CA THR A 81 18.08 -7.09 -15.03
C THR A 81 18.67 -7.51 -13.68
N GLN A 82 17.90 -7.46 -12.59
CA GLN A 82 18.42 -7.70 -11.26
C GLN A 82 17.94 -9.02 -10.62
N PHE A 83 16.70 -9.44 -10.91
CA PHE A 83 16.06 -10.56 -10.23
C PHE A 83 15.74 -11.72 -11.19
N ASP A 84 15.56 -12.92 -10.63
CA ASP A 84 15.09 -14.10 -11.38
C ASP A 84 13.58 -14.28 -11.22
N VAL A 85 13.07 -13.86 -10.05
CA VAL A 85 11.64 -13.83 -9.72
C VAL A 85 11.33 -12.49 -9.11
N ALA A 86 10.20 -11.89 -9.48
CA ALA A 86 9.71 -10.66 -8.86
C ALA A 86 8.26 -10.83 -8.40
N ILE A 87 7.96 -10.30 -7.22
CA ILE A 87 6.60 -10.14 -6.70
C ILE A 87 6.35 -8.64 -6.58
N CYS A 88 5.26 -8.17 -7.19
CA CYS A 88 4.82 -6.79 -7.08
C CYS A 88 3.49 -6.76 -6.32
N GLU A 89 3.51 -6.20 -5.12
CA GLU A 89 2.33 -6.02 -4.27
C GLU A 89 1.82 -4.59 -4.42
N THR A 90 0.57 -4.44 -4.80
CA THR A 90 -0.02 -3.11 -4.99
C THR A 90 -1.09 -2.83 -3.94
N VAL A 91 -1.35 -1.56 -3.69
CA VAL A 91 -2.55 -1.15 -2.96
C VAL A 91 -3.80 -1.80 -3.59
N THR A 92 -4.82 -2.01 -2.77
CA THR A 92 -6.04 -2.68 -3.26
C THR A 92 -6.57 -2.07 -4.56
N ARG A 93 -6.87 -2.94 -5.52
CA ARG A 93 -7.38 -2.58 -6.86
C ARG A 93 -8.66 -1.72 -6.82
N SER A 94 -9.44 -1.80 -5.74
CA SER A 94 -10.62 -0.96 -5.55
C SER A 94 -10.28 0.53 -5.33
N ARG A 95 -9.02 0.86 -5.05
CA ARG A 95 -8.55 2.22 -4.73
C ARG A 95 -7.71 2.88 -5.81
N SER A 96 -7.05 2.09 -6.66
CA SER A 96 -6.11 2.60 -7.65
C SER A 96 -6.08 1.71 -8.88
N LEU A 97 -5.77 2.28 -10.03
CA LEU A 97 -5.52 1.55 -11.28
C LEU A 97 -4.12 0.92 -11.32
N ILE A 98 -3.31 1.10 -10.29
CA ILE A 98 -1.91 0.63 -10.30
C ILE A 98 -1.82 -0.89 -10.44
N PHE A 99 -2.76 -1.65 -9.88
CA PHE A 99 -2.83 -3.10 -10.03
C PHE A 99 -3.04 -3.51 -11.50
N GLU A 100 -4.01 -2.89 -12.17
CA GLU A 100 -4.33 -3.16 -13.57
C GLU A 100 -3.17 -2.76 -14.48
N ASN A 101 -2.59 -1.57 -14.27
CA ASN A 101 -1.47 -1.06 -15.06
C ASN A 101 -0.23 -1.93 -14.86
N ALA A 102 0.11 -2.27 -13.62
CA ALA A 102 1.23 -3.17 -13.32
C ALA A 102 1.03 -4.59 -13.88
N THR A 103 -0.21 -5.08 -13.89
CA THR A 103 -0.52 -6.40 -14.48
C THR A 103 -0.33 -6.39 -15.99
N LYS A 104 -0.75 -5.34 -16.69
CA LYS A 104 -0.54 -5.19 -18.13
C LYS A 104 0.96 -5.04 -18.45
N ALA A 105 1.66 -4.18 -17.70
CA ALA A 105 3.10 -4.01 -17.82
C ALA A 105 3.86 -5.33 -17.60
N MET A 106 3.48 -6.10 -16.56
CA MET A 106 4.04 -7.44 -16.32
C MET A 106 3.87 -8.37 -17.53
N ASN A 107 2.68 -8.41 -18.13
CA ASN A 107 2.42 -9.27 -19.30
C ASN A 107 3.30 -8.86 -20.48
N SER A 108 3.45 -7.56 -20.75
CA SER A 108 4.34 -7.03 -21.77
C SER A 108 5.81 -7.37 -21.50
N VAL A 109 6.27 -7.18 -20.25
CA VAL A 109 7.62 -7.54 -19.81
C VAL A 109 7.87 -9.03 -20.02
N LEU A 110 6.96 -9.91 -19.60
CA LEU A 110 7.13 -11.36 -19.72
C LEU A 110 7.17 -11.84 -21.17
N ALA A 111 6.64 -11.07 -22.11
CA ALA A 111 6.74 -11.34 -23.54
C ALA A 111 8.08 -10.90 -24.17
N ASN A 112 8.82 -9.97 -23.53
CA ASN A 112 9.93 -9.26 -24.18
C ASN A 112 11.24 -9.18 -23.36
N TYR A 113 11.31 -9.74 -22.15
CA TYR A 113 12.41 -9.57 -21.21
C TYR A 113 13.77 -10.14 -21.66
N GLU A 114 13.77 -11.11 -22.57
CA GLU A 114 14.97 -11.90 -22.87
C GLU A 114 16.14 -11.06 -23.37
N LYS A 115 15.87 -10.09 -24.25
CA LYS A 115 16.92 -9.19 -24.77
C LYS A 115 17.55 -8.33 -23.68
N ALA A 116 16.74 -7.79 -22.78
CA ALA A 116 17.22 -6.96 -21.68
C ALA A 116 18.09 -7.77 -20.70
N ARG A 117 17.68 -9.01 -20.38
CA ARG A 117 18.48 -9.92 -19.55
C ARG A 117 19.81 -10.29 -20.21
N ALA A 118 19.79 -10.65 -21.48
CA ALA A 118 20.99 -10.96 -22.23
C ALA A 118 21.98 -9.79 -22.28
N ALA A 119 21.49 -8.58 -22.53
CA ALA A 119 22.29 -7.35 -22.50
C ALA A 119 22.90 -7.05 -21.12
N ALA A 120 22.22 -7.45 -20.05
CA ALA A 120 22.70 -7.32 -18.66
C ALA A 120 23.58 -8.51 -18.20
N GLY A 121 23.90 -9.44 -19.10
CA GLY A 121 24.70 -10.65 -18.78
C GLY A 121 23.96 -11.59 -17.80
N ARG A 122 22.64 -11.62 -17.83
CA ARG A 122 21.80 -12.46 -16.97
C ARG A 122 21.21 -13.61 -17.76
N ASP A 123 21.66 -14.81 -17.43
CA ASP A 123 21.13 -16.04 -18.00
C ASP A 123 19.86 -16.51 -17.28
N GLY A 124 19.08 -17.33 -18.00
CA GLY A 124 17.92 -17.99 -17.43
C GLY A 124 16.61 -17.22 -17.54
N LYS A 125 15.55 -17.90 -17.13
CA LYS A 125 14.18 -17.37 -17.25
C LYS A 125 13.87 -16.40 -16.13
N PHE A 126 13.17 -15.32 -16.48
CA PHE A 126 12.55 -14.39 -15.52
C PHE A 126 11.09 -14.79 -15.29
N SER A 127 10.60 -14.57 -14.09
CA SER A 127 9.18 -14.69 -13.80
C SER A 127 8.73 -13.58 -12.86
N MET A 128 7.51 -13.10 -13.05
CA MET A 128 6.95 -12.03 -12.25
C MET A 128 5.48 -12.30 -11.94
N ARG A 129 5.03 -11.78 -10.79
CA ARG A 129 3.63 -11.77 -10.39
C ARG A 129 3.25 -10.43 -9.78
N VAL A 130 2.13 -9.87 -10.22
CA VAL A 130 1.48 -8.75 -9.57
C VAL A 130 0.38 -9.30 -8.67
N ILE A 131 0.33 -8.84 -7.43
CA ILE A 131 -0.61 -9.28 -6.40
C ILE A 131 -1.39 -8.06 -5.90
N ASP A 132 -2.71 -8.14 -5.94
CA ASP A 132 -3.58 -7.21 -5.23
C ASP A 132 -3.45 -7.50 -3.74
N SER A 133 -2.87 -6.58 -2.98
CA SER A 133 -2.74 -6.76 -1.53
C SER A 133 -4.08 -6.83 -0.81
N LYS A 134 -5.15 -6.33 -1.44
CA LYS A 134 -6.47 -6.10 -0.84
C LYS A 134 -6.40 -5.20 0.41
N GLN A 135 -5.31 -4.47 0.55
CA GLN A 135 -4.99 -3.65 1.72
C GLN A 135 -4.65 -2.22 1.32
N ILE A 136 -4.54 -1.37 2.33
CA ILE A 136 -4.04 0.01 2.25
C ILE A 136 -3.05 0.24 3.39
N PHE A 137 -2.13 1.20 3.22
CA PHE A 137 -1.22 1.70 4.27
C PHE A 137 -0.49 0.59 5.04
N ALA A 138 -0.63 0.57 6.37
CA ALA A 138 0.00 -0.39 7.27
C ALA A 138 -0.35 -1.86 6.96
N GLY A 139 -1.56 -2.13 6.44
CA GLY A 139 -1.96 -3.48 6.03
C GLY A 139 -1.15 -4.00 4.84
N GLN A 140 -0.84 -3.13 3.87
CA GLN A 140 0.05 -3.45 2.76
C GLN A 140 1.49 -3.65 3.27
N GLY A 141 1.95 -2.80 4.21
CA GLY A 141 3.25 -2.96 4.85
C GLY A 141 3.39 -4.29 5.58
N LEU A 142 2.33 -4.76 6.23
CA LEU A 142 2.31 -6.06 6.88
C LEU A 142 2.44 -7.21 5.87
N LEU A 143 1.76 -7.14 4.72
CA LEU A 143 1.91 -8.10 3.64
C LEU A 143 3.36 -8.15 3.14
N ALA A 144 3.96 -7.00 2.87
CA ALA A 144 5.33 -6.89 2.40
C ALA A 144 6.33 -7.50 3.40
N ALA A 145 6.17 -7.23 4.70
CA ALA A 145 7.00 -7.82 5.74
C ALA A 145 6.86 -9.35 5.80
N HIS A 146 5.63 -9.86 5.64
CA HIS A 146 5.38 -11.30 5.58
C HIS A 146 6.00 -11.93 4.32
N THR A 147 5.85 -11.30 3.17
CA THR A 147 6.45 -11.76 1.90
C THR A 147 7.97 -11.83 1.99
N LEU A 148 8.63 -10.85 2.60
CA LEU A 148 10.07 -10.90 2.86
C LEU A 148 10.48 -12.09 3.74
N LYS A 149 9.69 -12.40 4.76
CA LYS A 149 9.89 -13.59 5.59
C LYS A 149 9.79 -14.87 4.76
N LEU A 150 8.78 -14.98 3.89
CA LEU A 150 8.62 -16.13 3.00
C LEU A 150 9.76 -16.25 1.98
N ILE A 151 10.25 -15.14 1.43
CA ILE A 151 11.43 -15.09 0.55
C ILE A 151 12.65 -15.67 1.29
N GLY A 152 12.84 -15.28 2.55
CA GLY A 152 13.90 -15.79 3.41
C GLY A 152 13.85 -17.30 3.64
N GLN A 153 12.68 -17.91 3.55
CA GLN A 153 12.49 -19.38 3.63
C GLN A 153 12.88 -20.12 2.34
N LYS A 154 13.24 -19.38 1.28
CA LYS A 154 13.67 -19.94 -0.02
C LYS A 154 12.66 -20.90 -0.65
N LEU A 155 11.39 -20.63 -0.49
CA LEU A 155 10.30 -21.42 -1.08
C LEU A 155 10.42 -21.47 -2.62
N PRO A 156 9.97 -22.56 -3.28
CA PRO A 156 9.78 -22.58 -4.71
C PRO A 156 8.82 -21.45 -5.15
N LYS A 157 9.06 -20.85 -6.32
CA LYS A 157 8.32 -19.66 -6.78
C LYS A 157 6.79 -19.80 -6.74
N ASN A 158 6.27 -20.98 -7.06
CA ASN A 158 4.82 -21.22 -7.06
C ASN A 158 4.26 -21.31 -5.63
N ALA A 159 5.01 -21.94 -4.71
CA ALA A 159 4.66 -22.00 -3.31
C ALA A 159 4.71 -20.61 -2.67
N LEU A 160 5.80 -19.85 -2.93
CA LEU A 160 5.92 -18.46 -2.47
C LEU A 160 4.72 -17.61 -2.91
N ARG A 161 4.38 -17.64 -4.19
CA ARG A 161 3.22 -16.94 -4.73
C ARG A 161 1.93 -17.33 -4.02
N HIS A 162 1.67 -18.63 -3.90
CA HIS A 162 0.45 -19.15 -3.27
C HIS A 162 0.33 -18.69 -1.81
N GLU A 163 1.42 -18.77 -1.03
CA GLU A 163 1.42 -18.33 0.38
C GLU A 163 1.17 -16.84 0.50
N VAL A 164 1.77 -16.00 -0.36
CA VAL A 164 1.54 -14.55 -0.36
C VAL A 164 0.08 -14.24 -0.72
N GLU A 165 -0.44 -14.81 -1.81
CA GLU A 165 -1.84 -14.62 -2.22
C GLU A 165 -2.82 -15.07 -1.13
N ALA A 166 -2.57 -16.22 -0.47
CA ALA A 166 -3.41 -16.74 0.60
C ALA A 166 -3.37 -15.87 1.88
N PHE A 167 -2.30 -15.10 2.08
CA PHE A 167 -2.16 -14.24 3.26
C PHE A 167 -2.95 -12.93 3.13
N THR A 168 -3.23 -12.45 1.91
CA THR A 168 -3.94 -11.18 1.69
C THR A 168 -5.28 -11.11 2.40
N ASP A 169 -6.02 -12.22 2.47
CA ASP A 169 -7.35 -12.30 3.11
C ASP A 169 -7.29 -12.49 4.63
N LYS A 170 -6.09 -12.69 5.19
CA LYS A 170 -5.86 -12.90 6.63
C LYS A 170 -5.42 -11.64 7.37
N ILE A 171 -5.25 -10.54 6.64
CA ILE A 171 -4.83 -9.25 7.20
C ILE A 171 -6.07 -8.45 7.61
N TYR A 172 -6.04 -7.95 8.83
CA TYR A 172 -7.04 -7.04 9.37
C TYR A 172 -6.44 -5.65 9.52
N THR A 173 -7.14 -4.64 9.01
CA THR A 173 -6.69 -3.25 9.08
C THR A 173 -7.74 -2.39 9.75
N CYS A 174 -7.34 -1.60 10.75
CA CYS A 174 -8.19 -0.59 11.36
C CYS A 174 -7.69 0.79 10.92
N VAL A 175 -8.61 1.67 10.51
CA VAL A 175 -8.31 3.04 10.12
C VAL A 175 -9.15 4.02 10.91
N ILE A 176 -8.50 5.02 11.50
CA ILE A 176 -9.14 6.12 12.24
C ILE A 176 -8.76 7.42 11.53
N PRO A 177 -9.59 7.97 10.65
CA PRO A 177 -9.31 9.24 10.00
C PRO A 177 -9.54 10.41 10.97
N ARG A 178 -8.58 11.31 11.08
CA ARG A 178 -8.73 12.57 11.83
C ARG A 178 -9.67 13.55 11.11
N ASP A 179 -9.60 13.60 9.79
CA ASP A 179 -10.41 14.48 8.96
C ASP A 179 -11.19 13.69 7.91
N LEU A 180 -12.49 13.85 7.94
CA LEU A 180 -13.41 13.21 7.00
C LEU A 180 -13.59 14.01 5.70
N HIS A 181 -13.02 15.21 5.60
CA HIS A 181 -13.16 16.07 4.42
C HIS A 181 -12.74 15.35 3.15
N TYR A 182 -11.51 14.83 3.13
CA TYR A 182 -10.97 14.16 1.95
C TYR A 182 -11.70 12.84 1.63
N ILE A 183 -12.15 12.11 2.62
CA ILE A 183 -12.96 10.90 2.43
C ILE A 183 -14.28 11.25 1.72
N ARG A 184 -14.95 12.33 2.17
CA ARG A 184 -16.20 12.80 1.57
C ARG A 184 -16.00 13.33 0.15
N GLU A 185 -14.95 14.10 -0.09
CA GLU A 185 -14.63 14.61 -1.42
C GLU A 185 -14.29 13.48 -2.40
N ARG A 186 -13.53 12.46 -1.95
CA ARG A 186 -13.22 11.29 -2.77
C ARG A 186 -14.47 10.48 -3.11
N ALA A 187 -15.37 10.25 -2.14
CA ALA A 187 -16.65 9.57 -2.37
C ALA A 187 -17.48 10.28 -3.43
N ARG A 188 -17.52 11.62 -3.35
CA ARG A 188 -18.27 12.46 -4.28
C ARG A 188 -17.73 12.38 -5.71
N ARG A 189 -16.38 12.30 -5.89
CA ARG A 189 -15.72 12.36 -7.21
C ARG A 189 -15.61 11.02 -7.90
N ARG A 190 -15.29 9.94 -7.18
CA ARG A 190 -14.96 8.63 -7.76
C ARG A 190 -16.07 7.58 -7.65
N GLY A 191 -17.16 7.87 -6.92
CA GLY A 191 -18.27 6.92 -6.75
C GLY A 191 -17.88 5.62 -6.06
N ASP A 192 -16.78 5.63 -5.25
CA ASP A 192 -16.29 4.46 -4.55
C ASP A 192 -17.32 3.95 -3.53
N LYS A 193 -17.84 2.75 -3.76
CA LYS A 193 -18.92 2.17 -2.95
C LYS A 193 -18.54 1.98 -1.49
N SER A 194 -17.29 1.61 -1.20
CA SER A 194 -16.82 1.38 0.17
C SER A 194 -16.71 2.70 0.94
N ILE A 195 -16.23 3.77 0.29
CA ILE A 195 -16.22 5.11 0.88
C ILE A 195 -17.65 5.65 1.01
N SER A 196 -18.50 5.40 0.03
CA SER A 196 -19.92 5.80 0.08
C SER A 196 -20.64 5.17 1.27
N ALA A 197 -20.34 3.90 1.61
CA ALA A 197 -20.89 3.24 2.79
C ALA A 197 -20.42 3.92 4.10
N VAL A 198 -19.13 4.29 4.19
CA VAL A 198 -18.61 5.05 5.34
C VAL A 198 -19.30 6.41 5.46
N VAL A 199 -19.44 7.13 4.35
CA VAL A 199 -20.11 8.45 4.33
C VAL A 199 -21.59 8.32 4.71
N ALA A 200 -22.28 7.30 4.22
CA ALA A 200 -23.68 7.02 4.58
C ALA A 200 -23.83 6.69 6.08
N PHE A 201 -22.93 5.86 6.62
CA PHE A 201 -22.90 5.53 8.04
C PHE A 201 -22.71 6.76 8.94
N LEU A 202 -21.88 7.69 8.52
CA LEU A 202 -21.62 8.93 9.27
C LEU A 202 -22.80 9.92 9.21
N GLY A 203 -23.57 9.86 8.14
CA GLY A 203 -24.70 10.78 7.93
C GLY A 203 -24.26 12.24 7.87
N LYS A 204 -25.13 13.14 8.37
CA LYS A 204 -24.87 14.59 8.47
C LYS A 204 -24.17 15.02 9.76
N ALA A 205 -23.84 14.07 10.62
CA ALA A 205 -23.25 14.39 11.92
C ALA A 205 -21.88 15.03 11.76
N LEU A 206 -21.70 16.15 12.44
CA LEU A 206 -20.43 16.85 12.59
C LEU A 206 -19.70 16.29 13.82
N ASN A 207 -18.38 16.33 13.81
CA ASN A 207 -17.52 15.89 14.92
C ASN A 207 -17.70 14.40 15.30
N ILE A 208 -17.72 13.53 14.30
CA ILE A 208 -17.67 12.09 14.50
C ILE A 208 -16.33 11.55 13.98
N THR A 209 -15.68 10.73 14.80
CA THR A 209 -14.53 9.92 14.44
C THR A 209 -14.97 8.49 14.23
N PRO A 210 -14.97 7.97 12.99
CA PRO A 210 -15.27 6.58 12.72
C PRO A 210 -14.05 5.70 12.96
N VAL A 211 -14.31 4.45 13.35
CA VAL A 211 -13.35 3.36 13.21
C VAL A 211 -13.78 2.53 12.00
N ILE A 212 -12.90 2.45 11.01
CA ILE A 212 -13.14 1.67 9.80
C ILE A 212 -12.32 0.40 9.92
N PHE A 213 -12.98 -0.74 9.81
CA PHE A 213 -12.35 -2.05 9.83
C PHE A 213 -12.31 -2.60 8.41
N GLY A 214 -11.15 -3.09 7.98
CA GLY A 214 -10.93 -3.70 6.67
C GLY A 214 -10.44 -5.13 6.79
N GLN A 215 -11.02 -6.00 5.98
CA GLN A 215 -10.54 -7.35 5.73
C GLN A 215 -10.78 -7.69 4.25
N GLY A 216 -9.75 -8.16 3.59
CA GLY A 216 -9.81 -8.31 2.14
C GLY A 216 -10.08 -6.99 1.47
N ALA A 217 -10.51 -6.73 0.34
CA ALA A 217 -10.68 -5.41 -0.30
C ALA A 217 -11.78 -4.52 0.31
N GLU A 218 -12.49 -4.97 1.34
CA GLU A 218 -13.67 -4.31 1.89
C GLU A 218 -13.37 -3.61 3.21
N GLY A 219 -13.78 -2.35 3.31
CA GLY A 219 -13.74 -1.56 4.54
C GLY A 219 -15.15 -1.26 5.05
N GLN A 220 -15.41 -1.55 6.31
CA GLN A 220 -16.70 -1.30 6.96
C GLN A 220 -16.52 -0.41 8.18
N PRO A 221 -17.38 0.62 8.37
CA PRO A 221 -17.40 1.38 9.60
C PRO A 221 -17.98 0.50 10.72
N VAL A 222 -17.18 0.23 11.75
CA VAL A 222 -17.57 -0.66 12.86
C VAL A 222 -17.89 0.09 14.14
N ALA A 223 -17.39 1.32 14.28
CA ALA A 223 -17.70 2.18 15.41
C ALA A 223 -17.66 3.66 15.02
N LYS A 224 -18.32 4.48 15.80
CA LYS A 224 -18.23 5.94 15.75
C LYS A 224 -18.12 6.50 17.16
N THR A 225 -17.22 7.44 17.32
CA THR A 225 -17.02 8.17 18.57
C THR A 225 -17.06 9.66 18.30
N ARG A 226 -17.13 10.48 19.35
CA ARG A 226 -16.99 11.94 19.25
C ARG A 226 -15.57 12.41 19.58
N ASN A 227 -14.72 11.51 20.07
CA ASN A 227 -13.36 11.79 20.48
C ASN A 227 -12.41 10.84 19.75
N PHE A 228 -11.34 11.40 19.20
CA PHE A 228 -10.30 10.65 18.47
C PHE A 228 -9.58 9.68 19.41
N ASP A 229 -9.23 10.12 20.63
CA ASP A 229 -8.48 9.30 21.60
C ASP A 229 -9.29 8.07 22.03
N VAL A 230 -10.61 8.22 22.20
CA VAL A 230 -11.51 7.08 22.47
C VAL A 230 -11.56 6.11 21.30
N ALA A 231 -11.45 6.60 20.06
CA ALA A 231 -11.38 5.71 18.89
C ALA A 231 -10.04 4.96 18.86
N VAL A 232 -8.93 5.63 19.17
CA VAL A 232 -7.60 5.03 19.28
C VAL A 232 -7.59 3.96 20.38
N GLU A 233 -8.05 4.29 21.58
CA GLU A 233 -8.14 3.34 22.70
C GLU A 233 -8.91 2.07 22.32
N LYS A 234 -10.05 2.20 21.64
CA LYS A 234 -10.84 1.04 21.17
C LYS A 234 -10.07 0.17 20.21
N VAL A 235 -9.34 0.77 19.26
CA VAL A 235 -8.53 0.04 18.28
C VAL A 235 -7.34 -0.63 18.97
N MET A 236 -6.66 0.05 19.90
CA MET A 236 -5.54 -0.52 20.63
C MET A 236 -5.98 -1.69 21.52
N ASN A 237 -7.11 -1.56 22.22
CA ASN A 237 -7.69 -2.66 23.02
C ASN A 237 -8.08 -3.86 22.14
N TYR A 238 -8.64 -3.60 20.95
CA TYR A 238 -8.92 -4.67 20.00
C TYR A 238 -7.63 -5.35 19.53
N ALA A 239 -6.60 -4.58 19.18
CA ALA A 239 -5.31 -5.12 18.75
C ALA A 239 -4.65 -5.94 19.87
N ALA A 240 -4.64 -5.45 21.11
CA ALA A 240 -4.12 -6.18 22.27
C ALA A 240 -4.84 -7.54 22.46
N ALA A 241 -6.17 -7.55 22.42
CA ALA A 241 -6.94 -8.79 22.52
C ALA A 241 -6.63 -9.78 21.38
N ARG A 242 -6.30 -9.29 20.17
CA ARG A 242 -5.88 -10.17 19.07
C ARG A 242 -4.47 -10.72 19.28
N VAL A 243 -3.56 -9.92 19.84
CA VAL A 243 -2.22 -10.38 20.24
C VAL A 243 -2.33 -11.49 21.30
N ASP A 244 -3.15 -11.29 22.34
CA ASP A 244 -3.36 -12.27 23.41
C ASP A 244 -3.98 -13.57 22.90
N ALA A 245 -4.86 -13.47 21.91
CA ALA A 245 -5.47 -14.65 21.25
C ALA A 245 -4.51 -15.41 20.30
N GLY A 246 -3.34 -14.83 20.02
CA GLY A 246 -2.34 -15.34 19.09
C GLY A 246 -2.53 -14.81 17.67
N LEU A 247 -1.42 -14.31 17.11
CA LEU A 247 -1.36 -13.83 15.74
C LEU A 247 -0.80 -14.89 14.81
N LEU A 248 -1.22 -14.86 13.53
CA LEU A 248 -0.65 -15.73 12.49
C LEU A 248 0.81 -15.38 12.17
N THR A 249 1.21 -14.12 12.43
CA THR A 249 2.57 -13.64 12.28
C THR A 249 2.94 -12.81 13.52
N PRO A 250 4.23 -12.71 13.89
CA PRO A 250 4.65 -11.95 15.07
C PRO A 250 4.70 -10.42 14.80
N TYR A 251 3.86 -9.92 13.90
CA TYR A 251 3.90 -8.53 13.49
C TYR A 251 2.56 -7.83 13.72
N VAL A 252 2.64 -6.63 14.27
CA VAL A 252 1.59 -5.60 14.23
C VAL A 252 2.21 -4.40 13.55
N SER A 253 1.58 -3.88 12.51
CA SER A 253 2.02 -2.68 11.80
C SER A 253 1.16 -1.50 12.21
N LEU A 254 1.81 -0.40 12.62
CA LEU A 254 1.16 0.85 12.96
C LEU A 254 1.68 1.95 12.03
N SER A 255 0.75 2.65 11.38
CA SER A 255 1.03 3.85 10.59
C SER A 255 0.20 5.00 11.14
N CYS A 256 0.83 6.12 11.43
CA CYS A 256 0.15 7.29 11.95
C CYS A 256 0.79 8.59 11.45
N GLY A 257 -0.04 9.59 11.19
CA GLY A 257 0.37 10.96 10.87
C GLY A 257 0.39 11.85 12.13
N LEU A 258 0.86 11.31 13.24
CA LEU A 258 0.95 11.98 14.53
C LEU A 258 2.40 12.36 14.83
N THR A 259 2.59 13.43 15.58
CA THR A 259 3.90 13.75 16.18
C THR A 259 4.24 12.77 17.30
N TRP A 260 5.52 12.63 17.63
CA TRP A 260 5.95 11.79 18.77
C TRP A 260 5.25 12.17 20.07
N THR A 261 5.07 13.47 20.35
CA THR A 261 4.37 13.97 21.52
C THR A 261 2.89 13.60 21.56
N GLU A 262 2.26 13.35 20.39
CA GLU A 262 0.87 12.91 20.32
C GLU A 262 0.73 11.38 20.43
N ILE A 263 1.83 10.64 20.32
CA ILE A 263 1.87 9.18 20.45
C ILE A 263 2.15 8.74 21.88
N GLU A 264 2.95 9.52 22.64
CA GLU A 264 3.27 9.33 24.06
C GLU A 264 2.09 9.67 24.98
#